data_98be0295fcc7b00b8720f96f5025c52a
#
_entry.id   98be0295fcc7b00b8720f96f5025c52a
#
_cell.length_a   1.000
_cell.length_b   1.000
_cell.length_c   1.000
_cell.angle_alpha   90.00
_cell.angle_beta   90.00
_cell.angle_gamma   90.00
#
_symmetry.space_group_name_H-M   'P 1'
#
loop_
_entity.id
_entity.type
_entity.pdbx_description
1 polymer ?
#
loop_
_entity_poly.entity_id
_entity_poly.type
_entity_poly.pdbx_seq_one_letter_code
_entity_poly.pdbx_strand_id
1 'polypeptide(L)'
;DSLDFQTLINPLVDIDNSIIQQMSNNLRNSLFFNRSSPKYSIEYVTQLFTNKNLLINGTDFRATKKEQIKIRWNINKTLMINSQIGSGFKRNSSTYAQNRNFNISEKETKNQFSYQPNTLFRISVNGRYSEKTNSVEMGNENAYISDFGIELRRSKKDKALINGDFHIVNINYNGESNSSVGFEMLEGLQEGTNLTWKLSFQKNMSNNVQLSITYNGRKSENSNSIHTGGMQLRAFF
;
A
#
# COMPACT_ATOMS: atom_id res chain seq x y z
N ASP A 1 -25.55 -23.03 6.65
CA ASP A 1 -25.29 -22.46 5.33
C ASP A 1 -23.84 -22.04 5.29
N SER A 2 -23.00 -22.88 4.67
CA SER A 2 -21.61 -22.53 4.42
C SER A 2 -21.60 -21.44 3.36
N LEU A 3 -21.21 -20.21 3.73
CA LEU A 3 -20.92 -19.14 2.80
C LEU A 3 -19.80 -19.63 1.87
N ASP A 4 -20.18 -20.03 0.66
CA ASP A 4 -19.25 -20.47 -0.35
C ASP A 4 -18.39 -19.25 -0.75
N PHE A 5 -17.08 -19.40 -0.57
CA PHE A 5 -16.09 -18.36 -0.88
C PHE A 5 -16.14 -17.92 -2.34
N GLN A 6 -16.59 -18.79 -3.24
CA GLN A 6 -16.79 -18.50 -4.66
C GLN A 6 -17.93 -17.51 -4.90
N THR A 7 -19.00 -17.55 -4.10
CA THR A 7 -20.13 -16.63 -4.24
C THR A 7 -19.76 -15.22 -3.80
N LEU A 8 -18.85 -15.05 -2.82
CA LEU A 8 -18.36 -13.75 -2.37
C LEU A 8 -17.46 -13.04 -3.41
N ILE A 9 -16.84 -13.82 -4.31
CA ILE A 9 -15.93 -13.29 -5.34
C ILE A 9 -16.64 -13.17 -6.70
N ASN A 10 -17.82 -13.77 -6.85
CA ASN A 10 -18.52 -13.81 -8.13
C ASN A 10 -19.20 -12.45 -8.42
N PRO A 11 -18.81 -11.75 -9.51
CA PRO A 11 -19.46 -10.50 -9.91
C PRO A 11 -20.92 -10.70 -10.37
N LEU A 12 -21.33 -11.94 -10.65
CA LEU A 12 -22.65 -12.30 -11.18
C LEU A 12 -23.68 -12.65 -10.10
N VAL A 13 -23.35 -12.54 -8.80
CA VAL A 13 -24.35 -12.67 -7.74
C VAL A 13 -25.35 -11.54 -7.91
N ASP A 14 -26.57 -11.87 -8.35
CA ASP A 14 -27.66 -10.92 -8.49
C ASP A 14 -27.99 -10.32 -7.13
N ILE A 15 -27.85 -9.01 -7.04
CA ILE A 15 -28.41 -8.22 -5.96
C ILE A 15 -29.85 -7.94 -6.41
N ASP A 16 -30.82 -8.48 -5.68
CA ASP A 16 -32.25 -8.25 -5.95
C ASP A 16 -32.51 -6.75 -6.05
N ASN A 17 -33.01 -6.31 -7.20
CA ASN A 17 -32.95 -4.95 -7.70
C ASN A 17 -33.74 -3.89 -6.88
N SER A 18 -34.39 -4.26 -5.81
CA SER A 18 -35.34 -3.35 -5.18
C SER A 18 -34.89 -2.71 -3.86
N ILE A 19 -33.82 -3.21 -3.19
CA ILE A 19 -33.50 -2.80 -1.81
C ILE A 19 -32.00 -2.54 -1.56
N ILE A 20 -31.07 -3.24 -2.20
CA ILE A 20 -29.64 -3.14 -1.91
C ILE A 20 -28.92 -2.42 -3.05
N GLN A 21 -28.49 -1.18 -2.80
CA GLN A 21 -27.68 -0.39 -3.76
C GLN A 21 -26.18 -0.64 -3.65
N GLN A 22 -25.72 -1.10 -2.49
CA GLN A 22 -24.32 -1.35 -2.23
C GLN A 22 -24.15 -2.55 -1.30
N MET A 23 -23.20 -3.43 -1.65
CA MET A 23 -22.75 -4.51 -0.78
C MET A 23 -21.22 -4.44 -0.63
N SER A 24 -20.74 -4.38 0.60
CA SER A 24 -19.31 -4.35 0.90
C SER A 24 -18.97 -5.40 1.95
N ASN A 25 -17.96 -6.23 1.68
CA ASN A 25 -17.44 -7.22 2.61
C ASN A 25 -15.94 -6.97 2.84
N ASN A 26 -15.52 -7.04 4.10
CA ASN A 26 -14.12 -6.98 4.48
C ASN A 26 -13.83 -8.10 5.47
N LEU A 27 -13.08 -9.10 5.04
CA LEU A 27 -12.67 -10.24 5.84
C LEU A 27 -11.15 -10.21 6.01
N ARG A 28 -10.69 -10.26 7.25
CA ARG A 28 -9.27 -10.37 7.57
C ARG A 28 -9.04 -11.45 8.61
N ASN A 29 -8.18 -12.40 8.29
CA ASN A 29 -7.72 -13.43 9.21
C ASN A 29 -6.22 -13.29 9.43
N SER A 30 -5.77 -13.52 10.67
CA SER A 30 -4.36 -13.52 11.03
C SER A 30 -4.04 -14.69 11.92
N LEU A 31 -3.07 -15.51 11.52
CA LEU A 31 -2.51 -16.59 12.31
C LEU A 31 -1.11 -16.19 12.76
N PHE A 32 -0.85 -16.35 14.04
CA PHE A 32 0.42 -15.95 14.64
C PHE A 32 1.17 -17.15 15.17
N PHE A 33 2.44 -17.20 14.85
CA PHE A 33 3.39 -18.10 15.51
C PHE A 33 4.38 -17.26 16.31
N ASN A 34 4.57 -17.63 17.57
CA ASN A 34 5.53 -16.98 18.48
C ASN A 34 5.32 -15.47 18.68
N ARG A 35 4.05 -15.03 18.71
CA ARG A 35 3.66 -13.61 18.77
C ARG A 35 4.29 -12.84 19.92
N SER A 36 4.40 -13.46 21.10
CA SER A 36 4.92 -12.83 22.32
C SER A 36 6.45 -12.86 22.42
N SER A 37 7.15 -13.51 21.48
CA SER A 37 8.59 -13.58 21.53
C SER A 37 9.24 -12.24 21.22
N PRO A 38 10.22 -11.79 22.02
CA PRO A 38 11.01 -10.62 21.69
C PRO A 38 12.02 -10.86 20.57
N LYS A 39 12.34 -12.12 20.23
CA LYS A 39 13.35 -12.47 19.23
C LYS A 39 12.78 -12.55 17.82
N TYR A 40 11.75 -13.35 17.61
CA TYR A 40 11.15 -13.52 16.28
C TYR A 40 9.67 -13.84 16.39
N SER A 41 8.94 -13.48 15.35
CA SER A 41 7.53 -13.88 15.19
C SER A 41 7.19 -14.03 13.70
N ILE A 42 6.25 -14.92 13.42
CA ILE A 42 5.71 -15.13 12.08
C ILE A 42 4.22 -14.86 12.14
N GLU A 43 3.71 -14.12 11.18
CA GLU A 43 2.28 -13.84 11.00
C GLU A 43 1.88 -14.22 9.58
N TYR A 44 0.86 -15.07 9.43
CA TYR A 44 0.18 -15.28 8.16
C TYR A 44 -1.11 -14.47 8.17
N VAL A 45 -1.30 -13.65 7.14
CA VAL A 45 -2.47 -12.76 6.99
C VAL A 45 -3.17 -13.07 5.69
N THR A 46 -4.47 -13.31 5.75
CA THR A 46 -5.35 -13.31 4.58
C THR A 46 -6.33 -12.16 4.71
N GLN A 47 -6.47 -11.38 3.65
CA GLN A 47 -7.42 -10.27 3.57
C GLN A 47 -8.20 -10.37 2.26
N LEU A 48 -9.53 -10.29 2.36
CA LEU A 48 -10.45 -10.20 1.25
C LEU A 48 -11.31 -8.95 1.42
N PHE A 49 -11.32 -8.11 0.42
CA PHE A 49 -12.23 -6.98 0.32
C PHE A 49 -13.02 -7.12 -0.97
N THR A 50 -14.35 -7.01 -0.88
CA THR A 50 -15.23 -6.95 -2.04
C THR A 50 -16.22 -5.79 -1.87
N ASN A 51 -16.47 -5.08 -2.96
CA ASN A 51 -17.48 -4.02 -3.02
C ASN A 51 -18.24 -4.13 -4.34
N LYS A 52 -19.56 -4.19 -4.26
CA LYS A 52 -20.46 -4.21 -5.40
C LYS A 52 -21.45 -3.06 -5.24
N ASN A 53 -21.53 -2.20 -6.26
CA ASN A 53 -22.45 -1.07 -6.32
C ASN A 53 -23.41 -1.28 -7.47
N LEU A 54 -24.70 -1.08 -7.23
CA LEU A 54 -25.72 -0.97 -8.25
C LEU A 54 -25.90 0.50 -8.62
N LEU A 55 -25.68 0.82 -9.87
CA LEU A 55 -25.80 2.16 -10.42
C LEU A 55 -26.95 2.19 -11.43
N ILE A 56 -27.48 3.37 -11.75
CA ILE A 56 -28.55 3.55 -12.73
C ILE A 56 -28.17 2.91 -14.09
N ASN A 57 -26.89 2.94 -14.45
CA ASN A 57 -26.37 2.49 -15.75
C ASN A 57 -25.76 1.09 -15.70
N GLY A 58 -25.88 0.37 -14.59
CA GLY A 58 -25.29 -0.97 -14.44
C GLY A 58 -24.65 -1.24 -13.09
N THR A 59 -23.73 -2.17 -13.05
CA THR A 59 -23.05 -2.59 -11.82
C THR A 59 -21.55 -2.30 -11.88
N ASP A 60 -20.99 -1.93 -10.73
CA ASP A 60 -19.55 -1.79 -10.52
C ASP A 60 -19.10 -2.74 -9.39
N PHE A 61 -18.16 -3.60 -9.69
CA PHE A 61 -17.65 -4.60 -8.76
C PHE A 61 -16.13 -4.47 -8.60
N ARG A 62 -15.67 -4.42 -7.35
CA ARG A 62 -14.25 -4.44 -6.99
C ARG A 62 -13.97 -5.55 -6.01
N ALA A 63 -12.90 -6.30 -6.26
CA ALA A 63 -12.40 -7.31 -5.34
C ALA A 63 -10.89 -7.15 -5.17
N THR A 64 -10.43 -7.31 -3.94
CA THR A 64 -9.00 -7.36 -3.63
C THR A 64 -8.78 -8.50 -2.65
N LYS A 65 -7.90 -9.44 -3.00
CA LYS A 65 -7.44 -10.49 -2.11
C LYS A 65 -5.94 -10.34 -1.91
N LYS A 66 -5.48 -10.46 -0.66
CA LYS A 66 -4.05 -10.48 -0.32
C LYS A 66 -3.79 -11.59 0.68
N GLU A 67 -2.74 -12.35 0.43
CA GLU A 67 -2.20 -13.38 1.32
C GLU A 67 -0.73 -13.03 1.58
N GLN A 68 -0.33 -12.97 2.83
CA GLN A 68 1.00 -12.49 3.20
C GLN A 68 1.56 -13.28 4.37
N ILE A 69 2.83 -13.63 4.27
CA ILE A 69 3.64 -14.12 5.38
C ILE A 69 4.56 -12.99 5.80
N LYS A 70 4.49 -12.60 7.07
CA LYS A 70 5.35 -11.58 7.66
C LYS A 70 6.24 -12.23 8.70
N ILE A 71 7.52 -11.95 8.63
CA ILE A 71 8.53 -12.44 9.55
C ILE A 71 9.19 -11.22 10.20
N ARG A 72 9.15 -11.15 11.51
CA ARG A 72 9.90 -10.18 12.29
C ARG A 72 11.02 -10.91 13.01
N TRP A 73 12.23 -10.42 12.86
CA TRP A 73 13.41 -10.94 13.56
C TRP A 73 14.19 -9.80 14.20
N ASN A 74 14.26 -9.80 15.53
CA ASN A 74 15.10 -8.91 16.31
C ASN A 74 16.44 -9.62 16.55
N ILE A 75 17.45 -9.25 15.77
CA ILE A 75 18.82 -9.80 15.89
C ILE A 75 19.37 -9.49 17.28
N ASN A 76 19.18 -8.23 17.69
CA ASN A 76 19.51 -7.75 19.03
C ASN A 76 18.55 -6.59 19.42
N LYS A 77 18.82 -5.88 20.51
CA LYS A 77 17.99 -4.76 21.00
C LYS A 77 17.94 -3.55 20.05
N THR A 78 18.89 -3.44 19.14
CA THR A 78 19.04 -2.28 18.24
C THR A 78 18.80 -2.60 16.76
N LEU A 79 18.91 -3.86 16.36
CA LEU A 79 18.77 -4.31 14.97
C LEU A 79 17.56 -5.21 14.81
N MET A 80 16.71 -4.86 13.86
CA MET A 80 15.49 -5.59 13.52
C MET A 80 15.39 -5.79 12.01
N ILE A 81 14.95 -6.97 11.60
CA ILE A 81 14.60 -7.32 10.23
C ILE A 81 13.11 -7.63 10.18
N ASN A 82 12.40 -7.00 9.26
CA ASN A 82 11.05 -7.36 8.88
C ASN A 82 11.07 -7.81 7.43
N SER A 83 10.60 -9.03 7.17
CA SER A 83 10.44 -9.58 5.83
C SER A 83 8.98 -9.92 5.60
N GLN A 84 8.49 -9.61 4.43
CA GLN A 84 7.12 -9.90 4.01
C GLN A 84 7.16 -10.45 2.60
N ILE A 85 6.49 -11.59 2.41
CA ILE A 85 6.25 -12.19 1.10
C ILE A 85 4.76 -12.33 0.96
N GLY A 86 4.22 -11.91 -0.16
CA GLY A 86 2.79 -11.95 -0.39
C GLY A 86 2.42 -12.16 -1.85
N SER A 87 1.20 -12.60 -2.03
CA SER A 87 0.53 -12.69 -3.31
C SER A 87 -0.91 -12.22 -3.17
N GLY A 88 -1.49 -11.81 -4.27
CA GLY A 88 -2.88 -11.37 -4.26
C GLY A 88 -3.39 -11.09 -5.66
N PHE A 89 -4.63 -10.62 -5.72
CA PHE A 89 -5.20 -10.07 -6.95
C PHE A 89 -6.06 -8.85 -6.64
N LYS A 90 -6.20 -8.01 -7.65
CA LYS A 90 -7.16 -6.91 -7.70
C LYS A 90 -7.99 -7.05 -8.96
N ARG A 91 -9.31 -7.02 -8.82
CA ARG A 91 -10.26 -7.08 -9.91
C ARG A 91 -11.16 -5.87 -9.87
N ASN A 92 -11.36 -5.26 -11.03
CA ASN A 92 -12.40 -4.27 -11.27
C ASN A 92 -13.24 -4.74 -12.46
N SER A 93 -14.57 -4.75 -12.29
CA SER A 93 -15.51 -5.15 -13.33
C SER A 93 -16.69 -4.19 -13.32
N SER A 94 -16.86 -3.45 -14.39
CA SER A 94 -17.93 -2.50 -14.59
C SER A 94 -18.70 -2.84 -15.86
N THR A 95 -20.02 -2.88 -15.79
CA THR A 95 -20.88 -3.16 -16.95
C THR A 95 -21.03 -1.95 -17.87
N TYR A 96 -20.85 -0.74 -17.34
CA TYR A 96 -21.01 0.52 -18.10
C TYR A 96 -19.69 1.15 -18.54
N ALA A 97 -18.57 0.80 -17.90
CA ALA A 97 -17.23 1.33 -18.18
C ALA A 97 -16.24 0.20 -18.40
N GLN A 98 -16.46 -0.60 -19.44
CA GLN A 98 -15.67 -1.81 -19.72
C GLN A 98 -14.17 -1.55 -19.91
N ASN A 99 -13.78 -0.36 -20.39
CA ASN A 99 -12.40 0.10 -20.51
C ASN A 99 -11.67 0.28 -19.16
N ARG A 100 -12.38 0.17 -18.04
CA ARG A 100 -11.82 0.18 -16.67
C ARG A 100 -11.70 -1.21 -16.05
N ASN A 101 -12.10 -2.24 -16.78
CA ASN A 101 -12.05 -3.60 -16.29
C ASN A 101 -10.62 -4.10 -16.30
N PHE A 102 -10.23 -4.78 -15.23
CA PHE A 102 -8.94 -5.45 -15.09
C PHE A 102 -9.01 -6.60 -14.08
N ASN A 103 -8.07 -7.52 -14.20
CA ASN A 103 -7.85 -8.59 -13.24
C ASN A 103 -6.35 -8.79 -13.06
N ILE A 104 -5.78 -8.03 -12.13
CA ILE A 104 -4.33 -7.93 -11.88
C ILE A 104 -3.94 -8.89 -10.77
N SER A 105 -3.09 -9.85 -11.07
CA SER A 105 -2.40 -10.68 -10.08
C SER A 105 -1.11 -9.98 -9.64
N GLU A 106 -0.78 -10.04 -8.35
CA GLU A 106 0.42 -9.43 -7.77
C GLU A 106 1.18 -10.44 -6.92
N LYS A 107 2.50 -10.47 -7.08
CA LYS A 107 3.45 -11.11 -6.16
C LYS A 107 4.38 -10.04 -5.63
N GLU A 108 4.59 -10.00 -4.34
CA GLU A 108 5.35 -8.94 -3.70
C GLU A 108 6.27 -9.50 -2.63
N THR A 109 7.50 -9.00 -2.59
CA THR A 109 8.45 -9.24 -1.50
C THR A 109 8.91 -7.90 -0.96
N LYS A 110 8.84 -7.72 0.37
CA LYS A 110 9.33 -6.53 1.09
C LYS A 110 10.30 -6.95 2.17
N ASN A 111 11.43 -6.26 2.25
CA ASN A 111 12.42 -6.44 3.30
C ASN A 111 12.75 -5.08 3.90
N GLN A 112 12.78 -5.00 5.22
CA GLN A 112 13.15 -3.81 5.96
C GLN A 112 14.20 -4.16 7.00
N PHE A 113 15.31 -3.46 6.96
CA PHE A 113 16.38 -3.51 7.96
C PHE A 113 16.32 -2.23 8.78
N SER A 114 16.12 -2.35 10.08
CA SER A 114 16.00 -1.20 10.97
C SER A 114 17.09 -1.22 12.02
N TYR A 115 17.76 -0.08 12.19
CA TYR A 115 18.71 0.18 13.26
C TYR A 115 18.14 1.25 14.18
N GLN A 116 17.93 0.89 15.44
CA GLN A 116 17.38 1.74 16.48
C GLN A 116 18.22 1.66 17.75
N PRO A 117 19.31 2.45 17.85
CA PRO A 117 20.22 2.41 19.02
C PRO A 117 19.57 2.87 20.31
N ASN A 118 18.52 3.71 20.20
CA ASN A 118 17.74 4.21 21.33
C ASN A 118 16.33 4.57 20.87
N THR A 119 15.48 4.97 21.81
CA THR A 119 14.07 5.32 21.54
C THR A 119 13.89 6.62 20.73
N LEU A 120 14.94 7.41 20.59
CA LEU A 120 14.90 8.73 19.96
C LEU A 120 15.33 8.72 18.49
N PHE A 121 16.04 7.68 18.06
CA PHE A 121 16.59 7.59 16.70
C PHE A 121 16.35 6.22 16.09
N ARG A 122 15.86 6.20 14.86
CA ARG A 122 15.75 5.00 14.02
C ARG A 122 16.06 5.35 12.58
N ILE A 123 16.85 4.51 11.95
CA ILE A 123 17.04 4.48 10.51
C ILE A 123 16.62 3.11 9.98
N SER A 124 15.92 3.09 8.86
CA SER A 124 15.50 1.85 8.20
C SER A 124 15.85 1.92 6.72
N VAL A 125 16.30 0.79 6.18
CA VAL A 125 16.50 0.57 4.75
C VAL A 125 15.45 -0.41 4.28
N ASN A 126 14.71 -0.04 3.25
CA ASN A 126 13.61 -0.80 2.69
C ASN A 126 13.94 -1.27 1.27
N GLY A 127 13.64 -2.51 0.96
CA GLY A 127 13.66 -3.04 -0.39
C GLY A 127 12.33 -3.71 -0.70
N ARG A 128 11.72 -3.36 -1.81
CA ARG A 128 10.50 -3.99 -2.31
C ARG A 128 10.68 -4.42 -3.77
N TYR A 129 10.22 -5.61 -4.07
CA TYR A 129 10.07 -6.11 -5.43
C TYR A 129 8.63 -6.57 -5.61
N SER A 130 7.98 -6.13 -6.68
CA SER A 130 6.61 -6.51 -7.02
C SER A 130 6.51 -6.84 -8.50
N GLU A 131 5.86 -7.96 -8.80
CA GLU A 131 5.49 -8.40 -10.14
C GLU A 131 3.97 -8.37 -10.23
N LYS A 132 3.45 -7.68 -11.24
CA LYS A 132 2.02 -7.57 -11.51
C LYS A 132 1.74 -8.02 -12.93
N THR A 133 0.67 -8.80 -13.10
CA THR A 133 0.23 -9.30 -14.41
C THR A 133 -1.27 -9.10 -14.52
N ASN A 134 -1.73 -8.40 -15.55
CA ASN A 134 -3.14 -8.37 -15.91
C ASN A 134 -3.50 -9.63 -16.70
N SER A 135 -4.72 -10.16 -16.54
CA SER A 135 -5.10 -11.40 -17.22
C SER A 135 -5.10 -11.23 -18.75
N VAL A 136 -4.84 -12.33 -19.46
CA VAL A 136 -4.80 -12.35 -20.94
C VAL A 136 -6.09 -11.82 -21.57
N GLU A 137 -7.24 -12.12 -20.94
CA GLU A 137 -8.55 -11.65 -21.40
C GLU A 137 -8.73 -10.13 -21.28
N MET A 138 -7.91 -9.48 -20.43
CA MET A 138 -7.99 -8.04 -20.12
C MET A 138 -6.81 -7.23 -20.65
N GLY A 139 -5.89 -7.82 -21.46
CA GLY A 139 -4.81 -7.10 -22.13
C GLY A 139 -3.42 -7.68 -21.94
N ASN A 140 -3.20 -8.55 -20.93
CA ASN A 140 -1.91 -9.24 -20.70
C ASN A 140 -0.71 -8.30 -20.39
N GLU A 141 -0.97 -7.14 -19.80
CA GLU A 141 0.09 -6.23 -19.39
C GLU A 141 0.85 -6.77 -18.19
N ASN A 142 2.14 -6.47 -18.14
CA ASN A 142 3.03 -6.86 -17.04
C ASN A 142 3.77 -5.64 -16.51
N ALA A 143 3.92 -5.57 -15.19
CA ALA A 143 4.72 -4.55 -14.53
C ALA A 143 5.68 -5.19 -13.50
N TYR A 144 6.94 -4.78 -13.56
CA TYR A 144 7.98 -5.15 -12.59
C TYR A 144 8.42 -3.89 -11.86
N ILE A 145 8.25 -3.87 -10.54
CA ILE A 145 8.54 -2.71 -9.70
C ILE A 145 9.64 -3.08 -8.72
N SER A 146 10.73 -2.33 -8.75
CA SER A 146 11.82 -2.40 -7.78
C SER A 146 11.89 -1.09 -7.03
N ASP A 147 11.72 -1.11 -5.72
CA ASP A 147 11.72 0.06 -4.85
C ASP A 147 12.79 -0.10 -3.77
N PHE A 148 13.69 0.85 -3.69
CA PHE A 148 14.68 0.97 -2.63
C PHE A 148 14.46 2.28 -1.88
N GLY A 149 14.31 2.17 -0.55
CA GLY A 149 13.99 3.31 0.28
C GLY A 149 14.86 3.41 1.54
N ILE A 150 15.01 4.62 2.03
CA ILE A 150 15.64 4.94 3.32
C ILE A 150 14.66 5.77 4.13
N GLU A 151 14.37 5.32 5.34
CA GLU A 151 13.55 6.03 6.31
C GLU A 151 14.41 6.49 7.48
N LEU A 152 14.26 7.73 7.88
CA LEU A 152 14.89 8.32 9.06
C LEU A 152 13.81 8.81 10.01
N ARG A 153 13.90 8.43 11.27
CA ARG A 153 13.06 8.96 12.35
C ARG A 153 13.91 9.45 13.50
N ARG A 154 13.74 10.72 13.86
CA ARG A 154 14.37 11.30 15.04
C ARG A 154 13.31 11.96 15.91
N SER A 155 13.21 11.56 17.15
CA SER A 155 12.34 12.20 18.13
C SER A 155 13.15 12.83 19.24
N LYS A 156 12.64 13.93 19.79
CA LYS A 156 13.11 14.52 21.05
C LYS A 156 11.92 14.43 22.00
N LYS A 157 12.10 13.69 23.10
CA LYS A 157 11.02 13.41 24.04
C LYS A 157 10.14 14.64 24.28
N ASP A 158 8.84 14.52 24.02
CA ASP A 158 7.77 15.50 24.21
C ASP A 158 7.98 16.88 23.55
N LYS A 159 8.96 17.01 22.65
CA LYS A 159 9.31 18.30 22.04
C LYS A 159 9.20 18.30 20.51
N ALA A 160 9.80 17.35 19.85
CA ALA A 160 9.86 17.35 18.40
C ALA A 160 9.96 15.93 17.80
N LEU A 161 9.39 15.75 16.61
CA LEU A 161 9.51 14.57 15.79
C LEU A 161 9.88 14.97 14.36
N ILE A 162 10.91 14.37 13.81
CA ILE A 162 11.32 14.50 12.41
C ILE A 162 11.23 13.10 11.78
N ASN A 163 10.53 13.00 10.66
CA ASN A 163 10.58 11.82 9.80
C ASN A 163 10.99 12.25 8.41
N GLY A 164 11.83 11.45 7.79
CA GLY A 164 12.24 11.59 6.41
C GLY A 164 12.16 10.25 5.71
N ASP A 165 11.58 10.21 4.52
CA ASP A 165 11.47 9.05 3.66
C ASP A 165 12.02 9.43 2.29
N PHE A 166 12.85 8.59 1.70
CA PHE A 166 13.38 8.75 0.35
C PHE A 166 13.33 7.41 -0.35
N HIS A 167 12.75 7.36 -1.54
CA HIS A 167 12.62 6.14 -2.35
C HIS A 167 13.09 6.37 -3.78
N ILE A 168 13.74 5.36 -4.31
CA ILE A 168 14.07 5.21 -5.74
C ILE A 168 13.25 4.03 -6.22
N VAL A 169 12.31 4.29 -7.13
CA VAL A 169 11.41 3.28 -7.67
C VAL A 169 11.66 3.14 -9.16
N ASN A 170 12.07 1.95 -9.59
CA ASN A 170 12.22 1.62 -10.99
C ASN A 170 11.08 0.72 -11.43
N ILE A 171 10.41 1.10 -12.52
CA ILE A 171 9.23 0.41 -13.06
C ILE A 171 9.48 0.06 -14.52
N ASN A 172 9.36 -1.24 -14.84
CA ASN A 172 9.31 -1.73 -16.21
C ASN A 172 7.88 -2.19 -16.50
N TYR A 173 7.23 -1.58 -17.49
CA TYR A 173 5.84 -1.82 -17.85
C TYR A 173 5.69 -1.95 -19.36
N ASN A 174 4.90 -2.93 -19.83
CA ASN A 174 4.74 -3.19 -21.26
C ASN A 174 3.38 -2.75 -21.82
N GLY A 175 2.58 -2.01 -21.04
CA GLY A 175 1.25 -1.56 -21.44
C GLY A 175 1.14 -0.05 -21.66
N GLU A 176 -0.07 0.43 -21.83
CA GLU A 176 -0.38 1.86 -21.97
C GLU A 176 -0.46 2.53 -20.60
N SER A 177 0.50 3.41 -20.29
CA SER A 177 0.62 4.06 -18.97
C SER A 177 -0.57 4.97 -18.63
N ASN A 178 -1.26 5.53 -19.62
CA ASN A 178 -2.41 6.44 -19.43
C ASN A 178 -3.76 5.69 -19.33
N SER A 179 -3.75 4.37 -19.32
CA SER A 179 -4.94 3.56 -19.12
C SER A 179 -5.31 3.41 -17.63
N SER A 180 -6.54 2.97 -17.35
CA SER A 180 -6.96 2.63 -15.98
C SER A 180 -6.12 1.48 -15.40
N VAL A 181 -5.75 0.51 -16.24
CA VAL A 181 -4.86 -0.61 -15.91
C VAL A 181 -3.47 -0.09 -15.61
N GLY A 182 -2.91 0.77 -16.49
CA GLY A 182 -1.61 1.39 -16.32
C GLY A 182 -1.52 2.15 -14.99
N PHE A 183 -2.50 2.98 -14.67
CA PHE A 183 -2.54 3.71 -13.40
C PHE A 183 -2.48 2.78 -12.17
N GLU A 184 -3.22 1.67 -12.21
CA GLU A 184 -3.25 0.69 -11.11
C GLU A 184 -1.94 -0.12 -11.04
N MET A 185 -1.38 -0.50 -12.18
CA MET A 185 -0.14 -1.28 -12.25
C MET A 185 1.10 -0.47 -11.89
N LEU A 186 1.15 0.80 -12.29
CA LEU A 186 2.24 1.74 -12.02
C LEU A 186 2.16 2.41 -10.62
N GLU A 187 1.09 2.15 -9.86
CA GLU A 187 0.86 2.75 -8.52
C GLU A 187 0.83 4.30 -8.55
N GLY A 188 0.39 4.89 -9.67
CA GLY A 188 0.35 6.34 -9.88
C GLY A 188 1.71 6.99 -10.15
N LEU A 189 2.75 6.18 -10.40
CA LEU A 189 4.06 6.60 -10.89
C LEU A 189 4.12 6.49 -12.42
N GLN A 190 5.28 6.73 -12.99
CA GLN A 190 5.54 6.56 -14.43
C GLN A 190 6.47 5.37 -14.65
N GLU A 191 6.49 4.84 -15.87
CA GLU A 191 7.51 3.91 -16.30
C GLU A 191 8.90 4.54 -16.21
N GLY A 192 9.94 3.73 -15.96
CA GLY A 192 11.31 4.16 -15.73
C GLY A 192 11.61 4.48 -14.27
N THR A 193 12.56 5.38 -14.05
CA THR A 193 13.04 5.73 -12.72
C THR A 193 12.24 6.86 -12.10
N ASN A 194 11.73 6.61 -10.90
CA ASN A 194 10.98 7.57 -10.11
C ASN A 194 11.70 7.82 -8.77
N LEU A 195 11.82 9.07 -8.39
CA LEU A 195 12.29 9.49 -7.09
C LEU A 195 11.12 10.05 -6.29
N THR A 196 10.93 9.61 -5.06
CA THR A 196 9.93 10.16 -4.15
C THR A 196 10.56 10.47 -2.81
N TRP A 197 10.16 11.58 -2.20
CA TRP A 197 10.62 11.96 -0.87
C TRP A 197 9.52 12.60 -0.07
N LYS A 198 9.57 12.36 1.23
CA LYS A 198 8.66 12.94 2.20
C LYS A 198 9.42 13.36 3.44
N LEU A 199 9.22 14.60 3.85
CA LEU A 199 9.74 15.14 5.10
C LEU A 199 8.57 15.58 5.96
N SER A 200 8.57 15.21 7.22
CA SER A 200 7.62 15.71 8.20
C SER A 200 8.34 16.17 9.45
N PHE A 201 7.97 17.35 9.93
CA PHE A 201 8.45 17.92 11.17
C PHE A 201 7.26 18.28 12.03
N GLN A 202 7.27 17.81 13.27
CA GLN A 202 6.27 18.14 14.27
C GLN A 202 6.97 18.64 15.52
N LYS A 203 6.51 19.74 16.07
CA LYS A 203 7.08 20.35 17.28
C LYS A 203 6.00 20.88 18.20
N ASN A 204 6.09 20.52 19.48
CA ASN A 204 5.31 21.14 20.53
C ASN A 204 5.99 22.48 20.90
N MET A 205 5.35 23.59 20.54
CA MET A 205 5.84 24.95 20.79
C MET A 205 5.65 25.33 22.26
N SER A 206 4.52 24.88 22.84
CA SER A 206 4.18 24.98 24.25
C SER A 206 3.33 23.77 24.64
N ASN A 207 2.87 23.70 25.89
CA ASN A 207 1.99 22.64 26.34
C ASN A 207 0.68 22.56 25.54
N ASN A 208 0.25 23.68 24.97
CA ASN A 208 -1.03 23.83 24.30
C ASN A 208 -0.92 24.11 22.79
N VAL A 209 0.29 24.22 22.23
CA VAL A 209 0.48 24.59 20.82
C VAL A 209 1.42 23.61 20.14
N GLN A 210 0.96 23.04 19.03
CA GLN A 210 1.71 22.11 18.19
C GLN A 210 1.81 22.64 16.76
N LEU A 211 3.02 22.66 16.22
CA LEU A 211 3.34 22.94 14.82
C LEU A 211 3.63 21.64 14.08
N SER A 212 3.01 21.44 12.93
CA SER A 212 3.30 20.36 12.00
C SER A 212 3.61 20.93 10.61
N ILE A 213 4.73 20.50 10.02
CA ILE A 213 5.15 20.86 8.67
C ILE A 213 5.34 19.56 7.89
N THR A 214 4.80 19.49 6.69
CA THR A 214 4.99 18.36 5.76
C THR A 214 5.49 18.89 4.42
N TYR A 215 6.42 18.16 3.82
CA TYR A 215 6.92 18.45 2.48
C TYR A 215 7.09 17.14 1.74
N ASN A 216 6.47 17.03 0.57
CA ASN A 216 6.54 15.87 -0.28
C ASN A 216 7.02 16.29 -1.65
N GLY A 217 7.79 15.44 -2.29
CA GLY A 217 8.17 15.64 -3.67
C GLY A 217 8.26 14.33 -4.43
N ARG A 218 8.12 14.44 -5.73
CA ARG A 218 8.34 13.34 -6.66
C ARG A 218 8.96 13.85 -7.95
N LYS A 219 9.78 13.02 -8.56
CA LYS A 219 10.35 13.25 -9.88
C LYS A 219 10.36 11.93 -10.64
N SER A 220 9.76 11.89 -11.81
CA SER A 220 9.88 10.78 -12.76
C SER A 220 10.88 11.16 -13.86
N GLU A 221 11.46 10.18 -14.51
CA GLU A 221 12.56 10.34 -15.47
C GLU A 221 12.26 11.38 -16.56
N ASN A 222 11.06 11.36 -17.11
CA ASN A 222 10.64 12.21 -18.24
C ASN A 222 9.68 13.32 -17.81
N SER A 223 9.64 13.71 -16.55
CA SER A 223 8.75 14.75 -16.06
C SER A 223 9.42 15.74 -15.11
N ASN A 224 8.84 16.91 -14.97
CA ASN A 224 9.28 17.92 -14.01
C ASN A 224 9.02 17.44 -12.58
N SER A 225 9.85 17.88 -11.65
CA SER A 225 9.63 17.61 -10.23
C SER A 225 8.35 18.27 -9.74
N ILE A 226 7.58 17.53 -8.96
CA ILE A 226 6.36 18.03 -8.32
C ILE A 226 6.66 18.15 -6.82
N HIS A 227 6.34 19.28 -6.25
CA HIS A 227 6.57 19.60 -4.84
C HIS A 227 5.26 20.01 -4.19
N THR A 228 4.97 19.46 -3.03
CA THR A 228 3.81 19.81 -2.21
C THR A 228 4.25 20.04 -0.77
N GLY A 229 3.81 21.15 -0.18
CA GLY A 229 4.10 21.50 1.21
C GLY A 229 2.84 21.89 1.97
N GLY A 230 2.80 21.60 3.26
CA GLY A 230 1.71 21.97 4.15
C GLY A 230 2.23 22.34 5.54
N MET A 231 1.57 23.31 6.17
CA MET A 231 1.84 23.70 7.54
C MET A 231 0.53 23.74 8.33
N GLN A 232 0.52 23.17 9.51
CA GLN A 232 -0.62 23.19 10.41
C GLN A 232 -0.18 23.61 11.81
N LEU A 233 -0.91 24.55 12.39
CA LEU A 233 -0.80 24.94 13.78
C LEU A 233 -2.06 24.48 14.52
N ARG A 234 -1.90 23.73 15.60
CA ARG A 234 -2.99 23.28 16.47
C ARG A 234 -2.85 23.89 17.85
N ALA A 235 -3.90 24.52 18.34
CA ALA A 235 -4.00 24.97 19.72
C ALA A 235 -5.02 24.10 20.49
N PHE A 236 -4.69 23.73 21.71
CA PHE A 236 -5.54 22.96 22.61
C PHE A 236 -5.93 23.89 23.77
N PHE A 237 -7.22 24.05 24.01
CA PHE A 237 -7.79 24.92 25.04
C PHE A 237 -8.43 24.10 26.15
#